data_327b2107ac2d5e971540fe152711d242
#
_entry.id   327b2107ac2d5e971540fe152711d242
#
_cell.length_a   1.000
_cell.length_b   1.000
_cell.length_c   1.000
_cell.angle_alpha   90.00
_cell.angle_beta   90.00
_cell.angle_gamma   90.00
#
_symmetry.space_group_name_H-M   'P 1'
#
loop_
_entity.id
_entity.type
_entity.pdbx_description
1 polymer ?
#
loop_
_entity_poly.entity_id
_entity_poly.type
_entity_poly.pdbx_seq_one_letter_code
_entity_poly.pdbx_strand_id
1 'polypeptide(L)'
;MAIFTGAGVAIVTPFNEDGSINYDRLDELIEFHCAHKTDSIVICGTTGESATMTEEEHMQCVKFTIDRVNKRVPVIAGTGSNCTRTAIDMSKEASEYGADGLLLVTPYYNKATQNGLIGHFSAVAKEVKAPIIMYSVASRTGCNIEPATVARLVKDVDNIVGIKEASGNISQVAKIMNLTDGNVDLYSGNDDQIVPVLSLGGKGVISVLSNVAPDAAHDICEKYFEGDVKGSAELQLKALPLIDQLFCEVNPIPVKKAMQLMGIDCGPLRMPLTEISPEHEKNLAQAMRDFGIQLV
;
A
#
# COMPACT_ATOMS: atom_id res chain seq x y z
N MET A 1 -7.14 16.87 -8.09
CA MET A 1 -7.59 16.46 -6.74
C MET A 1 -6.99 15.10 -6.48
N ALA A 2 -6.39 14.86 -5.31
CA ALA A 2 -5.81 13.56 -4.98
C ALA A 2 -6.87 12.45 -5.02
N ILE A 3 -6.47 11.19 -5.31
CA ILE A 3 -7.38 10.04 -5.31
C ILE A 3 -7.97 9.86 -3.91
N PHE A 4 -7.15 10.02 -2.87
CA PHE A 4 -7.56 10.07 -1.47
C PHE A 4 -6.58 10.92 -0.67
N THR A 5 -6.95 11.30 0.55
CA THR A 5 -6.07 11.83 1.61
C THR A 5 -6.30 11.01 2.86
N GLY A 6 -5.27 10.84 3.70
CA GLY A 6 -5.39 10.02 4.91
C GLY A 6 -4.68 8.67 4.80
N ALA A 7 -5.29 7.61 5.34
CA ALA A 7 -4.70 6.27 5.42
C ALA A 7 -5.40 5.28 4.48
N GLY A 8 -4.75 4.93 3.37
CA GLY A 8 -5.15 3.82 2.53
C GLY A 8 -4.58 2.51 3.06
N VAL A 9 -5.40 1.46 3.20
CA VAL A 9 -4.92 0.15 3.62
C VAL A 9 -4.31 -0.61 2.45
N ALA A 10 -3.06 -1.10 2.59
CA ALA A 10 -2.55 -2.17 1.77
C ALA A 10 -3.14 -3.50 2.30
N ILE A 11 -4.35 -3.83 1.83
CA ILE A 11 -5.13 -4.93 2.40
C ILE A 11 -4.45 -6.29 2.17
N VAL A 12 -4.52 -7.19 3.14
CA VAL A 12 -4.08 -8.58 2.98
C VAL A 12 -5.06 -9.33 2.08
N THR A 13 -4.59 -10.39 1.41
CA THR A 13 -5.45 -11.34 0.71
C THR A 13 -5.62 -12.59 1.58
N PRO A 14 -6.84 -12.93 1.99
CA PRO A 14 -7.10 -14.17 2.71
C PRO A 14 -7.11 -15.37 1.77
N PHE A 15 -6.55 -16.48 2.23
CA PHE A 15 -6.52 -17.74 1.49
C PHE A 15 -7.19 -18.87 2.26
N ASN A 16 -7.77 -19.81 1.55
CA ASN A 16 -8.22 -21.09 2.07
C ASN A 16 -7.04 -22.04 2.28
N GLU A 17 -7.24 -23.14 3.01
CA GLU A 17 -6.21 -24.15 3.26
C GLU A 17 -5.64 -24.79 1.98
N ASP A 18 -6.43 -24.86 0.92
CA ASP A 18 -5.99 -25.32 -0.40
C ASP A 18 -5.21 -24.29 -1.21
N GLY A 19 -5.03 -23.07 -0.64
CA GLY A 19 -4.34 -21.96 -1.26
C GLY A 19 -5.20 -21.11 -2.19
N SER A 20 -6.46 -21.42 -2.43
CA SER A 20 -7.37 -20.55 -3.20
C SER A 20 -7.71 -19.27 -2.42
N ILE A 21 -8.11 -18.20 -3.12
CA ILE A 21 -8.53 -16.94 -2.48
C ILE A 21 -9.85 -17.18 -1.73
N ASN A 22 -9.91 -16.76 -0.46
CA ASN A 22 -11.12 -16.83 0.36
C ASN A 22 -11.92 -15.52 0.19
N TYR A 23 -12.83 -15.49 -0.78
CA TYR A 23 -13.64 -14.34 -1.09
C TYR A 23 -14.63 -13.96 0.01
N ASP A 24 -15.15 -14.93 0.77
CA ASP A 24 -16.05 -14.66 1.90
C ASP A 24 -15.30 -13.88 3.00
N ARG A 25 -14.07 -14.31 3.32
CA ARG A 25 -13.23 -13.60 4.26
C ARG A 25 -12.77 -12.24 3.71
N LEU A 26 -12.47 -12.14 2.42
CA LEU A 26 -12.13 -10.85 1.80
C LEU A 26 -13.30 -9.86 1.88
N ASP A 27 -14.52 -10.32 1.74
CA ASP A 27 -15.73 -9.54 1.94
C ASP A 27 -15.81 -8.96 3.36
N GLU A 28 -15.62 -9.80 4.37
CA GLU A 28 -15.60 -9.38 5.78
C GLU A 28 -14.50 -8.34 6.06
N LEU A 29 -13.32 -8.50 5.44
CA LEU A 29 -12.23 -7.51 5.57
C LEU A 29 -12.59 -6.17 4.92
N ILE A 30 -13.22 -6.20 3.76
CA ILE A 30 -13.70 -4.97 3.09
C ILE A 30 -14.72 -4.26 3.96
N GLU A 31 -15.70 -5.01 4.54
CA GLU A 31 -16.68 -4.43 5.45
C GLU A 31 -16.02 -3.85 6.71
N PHE A 32 -15.04 -4.58 7.29
CA PHE A 32 -14.26 -4.08 8.42
C PHE A 32 -13.62 -2.73 8.09
N HIS A 33 -12.93 -2.62 6.95
CA HIS A 33 -12.28 -1.37 6.56
C HIS A 33 -13.26 -0.25 6.26
N CYS A 34 -14.38 -0.55 5.60
CA CYS A 34 -15.43 0.45 5.33
C CYS A 34 -16.13 0.95 6.61
N ALA A 35 -16.12 0.15 7.68
CA ALA A 35 -16.67 0.53 8.97
C ALA A 35 -15.68 1.29 9.90
N HIS A 36 -14.38 1.25 9.58
CA HIS A 36 -13.29 1.78 10.40
C HIS A 36 -12.45 2.81 9.64
N LYS A 37 -12.92 4.02 9.45
CA LYS A 37 -12.20 5.22 8.97
C LYS A 37 -11.11 4.99 7.90
N THR A 38 -11.14 3.88 7.13
CA THR A 38 -10.17 3.64 6.07
C THR A 38 -10.46 4.56 4.89
N ASP A 39 -9.47 5.35 4.47
CA ASP A 39 -9.66 6.36 3.42
C ASP A 39 -9.55 5.81 1.99
N SER A 40 -8.93 4.64 1.81
CA SER A 40 -8.80 3.95 0.52
C SER A 40 -8.40 2.49 0.73
N ILE A 41 -8.80 1.61 -0.18
CA ILE A 41 -8.35 0.20 -0.20
C ILE A 41 -7.40 -0.01 -1.38
N VAL A 42 -6.17 -0.45 -1.08
CA VAL A 42 -5.17 -0.85 -2.08
C VAL A 42 -5.16 -2.37 -2.16
N ILE A 43 -5.77 -2.92 -3.20
CA ILE A 43 -5.88 -4.36 -3.42
C ILE A 43 -4.74 -4.92 -4.27
N CYS A 44 -4.33 -6.14 -4.02
CA CYS A 44 -3.27 -6.84 -4.75
C CYS A 44 -1.94 -6.06 -4.79
N GLY A 45 -1.62 -5.37 -3.70
CA GLY A 45 -0.28 -4.86 -3.44
C GLY A 45 0.65 -5.95 -2.90
N THR A 46 1.84 -5.55 -2.42
CA THR A 46 2.81 -6.46 -1.79
C THR A 46 2.22 -7.19 -0.58
N THR A 47 1.50 -6.47 0.27
CA THR A 47 0.83 -7.01 1.47
C THR A 47 -0.30 -8.00 1.10
N GLY A 48 -0.91 -7.81 -0.06
CA GLY A 48 -1.90 -8.73 -0.62
C GLY A 48 -1.30 -9.94 -1.34
N GLU A 49 -0.02 -10.23 -1.21
CA GLU A 49 0.67 -11.40 -1.79
C GLU A 49 0.51 -11.53 -3.31
N SER A 50 0.39 -10.40 -4.03
CA SER A 50 0.18 -10.40 -5.49
C SER A 50 1.24 -11.18 -6.28
N ALA A 51 2.47 -11.28 -5.75
CA ALA A 51 3.55 -12.01 -6.39
C ALA A 51 3.35 -13.54 -6.45
N THR A 52 2.42 -14.07 -5.68
CA THR A 52 2.08 -15.52 -5.65
C THR A 52 0.76 -15.84 -6.34
N MET A 53 0.11 -14.84 -6.93
CA MET A 53 -1.13 -15.01 -7.69
C MET A 53 -0.84 -15.23 -9.17
N THR A 54 -1.66 -16.02 -9.83
CA THR A 54 -1.75 -15.99 -11.30
C THR A 54 -2.36 -14.64 -11.72
N GLU A 55 -2.13 -14.22 -12.96
CA GLU A 55 -2.74 -12.97 -13.46
C GLU A 55 -4.27 -13.04 -13.40
N GLU A 56 -4.86 -14.21 -13.67
CA GLU A 56 -6.31 -14.44 -13.58
C GLU A 56 -6.84 -14.27 -12.15
N GLU A 57 -6.23 -14.95 -11.15
CA GLU A 57 -6.59 -14.78 -9.73
C GLU A 57 -6.48 -13.33 -9.28
N HIS A 58 -5.39 -12.67 -9.68
CA HIS A 58 -5.12 -11.28 -9.35
C HIS A 58 -6.25 -10.37 -9.87
N MET A 59 -6.61 -10.50 -11.13
CA MET A 59 -7.64 -9.65 -11.73
C MET A 59 -9.04 -9.97 -11.22
N GLN A 60 -9.34 -11.23 -10.91
CA GLN A 60 -10.58 -11.61 -10.23
C GLN A 60 -10.67 -10.99 -8.83
N CYS A 61 -9.56 -10.97 -8.06
CA CYS A 61 -9.50 -10.37 -6.75
C CYS A 61 -9.70 -8.84 -6.81
N VAL A 62 -9.09 -8.18 -7.80
CA VAL A 62 -9.30 -6.74 -8.08
C VAL A 62 -10.77 -6.46 -8.38
N LYS A 63 -11.36 -7.21 -9.31
CA LYS A 63 -12.77 -7.05 -9.70
C LYS A 63 -13.71 -7.23 -8.51
N PHE A 64 -13.54 -8.32 -7.76
CA PHE A 64 -14.35 -8.60 -6.57
C PHE A 64 -14.30 -7.43 -5.58
N THR A 65 -13.09 -6.91 -5.30
CA THR A 65 -12.92 -5.80 -4.35
C THR A 65 -13.62 -4.52 -4.84
N ILE A 66 -13.49 -4.17 -6.12
CA ILE A 66 -14.16 -3.01 -6.71
C ILE A 66 -15.67 -3.13 -6.59
N ASP A 67 -16.21 -4.30 -7.00
CA ASP A 67 -17.66 -4.56 -6.96
C ASP A 67 -18.17 -4.50 -5.51
N ARG A 68 -17.43 -5.08 -4.57
CA ARG A 68 -17.85 -5.17 -3.17
C ARG A 68 -17.75 -3.84 -2.43
N VAL A 69 -16.68 -3.09 -2.64
CA VAL A 69 -16.53 -1.73 -2.07
C VAL A 69 -17.62 -0.79 -2.59
N ASN A 70 -18.02 -0.94 -3.84
CA ASN A 70 -19.13 -0.18 -4.45
C ASN A 70 -19.04 1.34 -4.20
N LYS A 71 -17.86 1.91 -4.45
CA LYS A 71 -17.58 3.36 -4.34
C LYS A 71 -17.74 3.97 -2.92
N ARG A 72 -17.81 3.17 -1.87
CA ARG A 72 -17.83 3.67 -0.48
C ARG A 72 -16.51 4.36 -0.10
N VAL A 73 -15.41 3.83 -0.61
CA VAL A 73 -14.07 4.42 -0.55
C VAL A 73 -13.36 4.18 -1.89
N PRO A 74 -12.33 4.95 -2.25
CA PRO A 74 -11.55 4.68 -3.45
C PRO A 74 -10.86 3.30 -3.38
N VAL A 75 -10.90 2.56 -4.51
CA VAL A 75 -10.15 1.31 -4.69
C VAL A 75 -8.98 1.54 -5.65
N ILE A 76 -7.78 1.27 -5.17
CA ILE A 76 -6.54 1.36 -5.95
C ILE A 76 -6.06 -0.05 -6.25
N ALA A 77 -5.96 -0.41 -7.52
CA ALA A 77 -5.48 -1.73 -7.94
C ALA A 77 -3.96 -1.76 -8.11
N GLY A 78 -3.29 -2.70 -7.45
CA GLY A 78 -1.88 -2.99 -7.69
C GLY A 78 -1.73 -3.73 -9.02
N THR A 79 -1.22 -3.08 -10.06
CA THR A 79 -1.08 -3.66 -11.41
C THR A 79 0.35 -3.60 -11.94
N GLY A 80 1.30 -3.19 -11.10
CA GLY A 80 2.72 -3.13 -11.47
C GLY A 80 3.32 -4.52 -11.70
N SER A 81 4.17 -4.64 -12.71
CA SER A 81 4.91 -5.85 -13.05
C SER A 81 6.32 -5.50 -13.54
N ASN A 82 7.24 -6.45 -13.45
CA ASN A 82 8.57 -6.32 -14.08
C ASN A 82 8.54 -6.57 -15.60
N CYS A 83 7.40 -6.99 -16.14
CA CYS A 83 7.11 -7.07 -17.57
C CYS A 83 6.18 -5.92 -17.97
N THR A 84 6.64 -5.00 -18.81
CA THR A 84 5.84 -3.84 -19.24
C THR A 84 4.52 -4.26 -19.89
N ARG A 85 4.52 -5.35 -20.68
CA ARG A 85 3.31 -5.85 -21.33
C ARG A 85 2.27 -6.31 -20.31
N THR A 86 2.66 -7.12 -19.33
CA THR A 86 1.79 -7.56 -18.24
C THR A 86 1.24 -6.36 -17.44
N ALA A 87 2.11 -5.37 -17.13
CA ALA A 87 1.66 -4.16 -16.43
C ALA A 87 0.60 -3.38 -17.24
N ILE A 88 0.75 -3.31 -18.57
CA ILE A 88 -0.24 -2.70 -19.47
C ILE A 88 -1.56 -3.48 -19.43
N ASP A 89 -1.49 -4.80 -19.65
CA ASP A 89 -2.69 -5.64 -19.78
C ASP A 89 -3.50 -5.63 -18.48
N MET A 90 -2.87 -5.82 -17.32
CA MET A 90 -3.53 -5.74 -16.00
C MET A 90 -4.07 -4.34 -15.70
N SER A 91 -3.35 -3.28 -16.07
CA SER A 91 -3.80 -1.89 -15.83
C SER A 91 -5.02 -1.54 -16.67
N LYS A 92 -5.12 -2.03 -17.89
CA LYS A 92 -6.30 -1.87 -18.76
C LYS A 92 -7.50 -2.56 -18.13
N GLU A 93 -7.36 -3.82 -17.77
CA GLU A 93 -8.42 -4.62 -17.19
C GLU A 93 -8.91 -4.03 -15.86
N ALA A 94 -8.01 -3.61 -14.95
CA ALA A 94 -8.38 -2.93 -13.71
C ALA A 94 -9.14 -1.62 -13.96
N SER A 95 -8.73 -0.86 -14.99
CA SER A 95 -9.40 0.36 -15.39
C SER A 95 -10.82 0.10 -15.95
N GLU A 96 -10.99 -0.98 -16.72
CA GLU A 96 -12.29 -1.44 -17.23
C GLU A 96 -13.22 -1.89 -16.11
N TYR A 97 -12.69 -2.50 -15.05
CA TYR A 97 -13.44 -2.84 -13.83
C TYR A 97 -13.85 -1.63 -13.00
N GLY A 98 -13.26 -0.46 -13.27
CA GLY A 98 -13.62 0.79 -12.60
C GLY A 98 -12.78 1.09 -11.34
N ALA A 99 -11.54 0.65 -11.30
CA ALA A 99 -10.57 1.07 -10.28
C ALA A 99 -10.43 2.60 -10.26
N ASP A 100 -10.40 3.20 -9.06
CA ASP A 100 -10.26 4.65 -8.89
C ASP A 100 -8.81 5.11 -9.07
N GLY A 101 -7.85 4.18 -9.01
CA GLY A 101 -6.45 4.41 -9.29
C GLY A 101 -5.68 3.10 -9.49
N LEU A 102 -4.46 3.24 -10.00
CA LEU A 102 -3.55 2.13 -10.24
C LEU A 102 -2.27 2.35 -9.44
N LEU A 103 -1.79 1.32 -8.74
CA LEU A 103 -0.51 1.33 -8.05
C LEU A 103 0.50 0.51 -8.84
N LEU A 104 1.50 1.16 -9.42
CA LEU A 104 2.51 0.53 -10.25
C LEU A 104 3.86 0.47 -9.51
N VAL A 105 4.23 -0.71 -9.01
CA VAL A 105 5.57 -0.95 -8.46
C VAL A 105 6.63 -0.90 -9.58
N THR A 106 7.83 -0.41 -9.25
CA THR A 106 8.98 -0.46 -10.17
C THR A 106 9.25 -1.89 -10.64
N PRO A 107 9.74 -2.08 -11.89
CA PRO A 107 10.22 -3.39 -12.31
C PRO A 107 11.24 -3.95 -11.31
N TYR A 108 10.93 -5.11 -10.78
CA TYR A 108 11.74 -5.84 -9.81
C TYR A 108 12.56 -6.92 -10.52
N TYR A 109 13.68 -7.33 -9.92
CA TYR A 109 14.58 -8.36 -10.43
C TYR A 109 15.40 -7.94 -11.65
N ASN A 110 14.76 -7.64 -12.81
CA ASN A 110 15.43 -7.24 -14.05
C ASN A 110 15.96 -5.79 -14.04
N LYS A 111 15.62 -4.98 -13.04
CA LYS A 111 16.13 -3.63 -12.76
C LYS A 111 16.18 -2.71 -13.98
N ALA A 112 15.33 -1.71 -14.03
CA ALA A 112 15.35 -0.71 -15.07
C ALA A 112 16.33 0.43 -14.75
N THR A 113 16.91 1.03 -15.80
CA THR A 113 17.54 2.36 -15.68
C THR A 113 16.48 3.44 -15.53
N GLN A 114 16.85 4.67 -15.17
CA GLN A 114 15.88 5.76 -15.04
C GLN A 114 15.14 6.04 -16.37
N ASN A 115 15.83 5.98 -17.50
CA ASN A 115 15.18 6.06 -18.81
C ASN A 115 14.25 4.86 -19.10
N GLY A 116 14.62 3.67 -18.63
CA GLY A 116 13.77 2.49 -18.70
C GLY A 116 12.50 2.65 -17.85
N LEU A 117 12.60 3.24 -16.64
CA LEU A 117 11.46 3.57 -15.80
C LEU A 117 10.52 4.58 -16.47
N ILE A 118 11.09 5.65 -17.06
CA ILE A 118 10.31 6.62 -17.83
C ILE A 118 9.55 5.93 -18.96
N GLY A 119 10.23 5.10 -19.73
CA GLY A 119 9.60 4.34 -20.84
C GLY A 119 8.51 3.39 -20.35
N HIS A 120 8.76 2.64 -19.25
CA HIS A 120 7.84 1.69 -18.67
C HIS A 120 6.55 2.35 -18.17
N PHE A 121 6.66 3.34 -17.28
CA PHE A 121 5.49 4.04 -16.73
C PHE A 121 4.71 4.81 -17.80
N SER A 122 5.39 5.47 -18.74
CA SER A 122 4.75 6.16 -19.87
C SER A 122 4.01 5.21 -20.81
N ALA A 123 4.55 4.00 -21.02
CA ALA A 123 3.89 3.00 -21.86
C ALA A 123 2.58 2.52 -21.23
N VAL A 124 2.55 2.27 -19.91
CA VAL A 124 1.32 1.91 -19.20
C VAL A 124 0.34 3.09 -19.22
N ALA A 125 0.80 4.28 -18.85
CA ALA A 125 -0.03 5.48 -18.76
C ALA A 125 -0.75 5.81 -20.08
N LYS A 126 -0.11 5.57 -21.21
CA LYS A 126 -0.69 5.79 -22.56
C LYS A 126 -1.90 4.92 -22.85
N GLU A 127 -1.96 3.73 -22.26
CA GLU A 127 -2.99 2.72 -22.54
C GLU A 127 -4.21 2.81 -21.60
N VAL A 128 -4.14 3.63 -20.54
CA VAL A 128 -5.18 3.76 -19.53
C VAL A 128 -5.55 5.23 -19.29
N LYS A 129 -6.76 5.47 -18.79
CA LYS A 129 -7.18 6.80 -18.33
C LYS A 129 -7.17 6.93 -16.81
N ALA A 130 -7.17 5.80 -16.11
CA ALA A 130 -7.14 5.79 -14.65
C ALA A 130 -5.87 6.48 -14.13
N PRO A 131 -5.96 7.23 -13.02
CA PRO A 131 -4.79 7.87 -12.42
C PRO A 131 -3.82 6.81 -11.87
N ILE A 132 -2.52 7.08 -12.04
CA ILE A 132 -1.44 6.19 -11.68
C ILE A 132 -0.66 6.77 -10.51
N ILE A 133 -0.44 5.94 -9.48
CA ILE A 133 0.50 6.14 -8.39
C ILE A 133 1.70 5.24 -8.66
N MET A 134 2.86 5.82 -8.92
CA MET A 134 4.11 5.07 -8.98
C MET A 134 4.46 4.50 -7.60
N TYR A 135 5.11 3.34 -7.53
CA TYR A 135 5.53 2.78 -6.25
C TYR A 135 7.04 2.47 -6.25
N SER A 136 7.78 3.22 -5.42
CA SER A 136 9.22 3.08 -5.24
C SER A 136 9.52 2.37 -3.92
N VAL A 137 10.05 1.13 -4.00
CA VAL A 137 10.42 0.29 -2.85
C VAL A 137 11.72 -0.45 -3.14
N ALA A 138 12.81 0.29 -3.23
CA ALA A 138 14.11 -0.23 -3.66
C ALA A 138 14.64 -1.40 -2.79
N SER A 139 14.26 -1.46 -1.51
CA SER A 139 14.61 -2.57 -0.61
C SER A 139 14.04 -3.93 -1.06
N ARG A 140 12.93 -3.93 -1.84
CA ARG A 140 12.31 -5.14 -2.38
C ARG A 140 12.61 -5.36 -3.85
N THR A 141 12.64 -4.27 -4.64
CA THR A 141 12.77 -4.37 -6.09
C THR A 141 14.21 -4.30 -6.58
N GLY A 142 15.11 -3.73 -5.77
CA GLY A 142 16.46 -3.35 -6.20
C GLY A 142 16.48 -2.20 -7.23
N CYS A 143 15.36 -1.47 -7.37
CA CYS A 143 15.19 -0.40 -8.34
C CYS A 143 14.51 0.81 -7.68
N ASN A 144 15.23 1.92 -7.56
CA ASN A 144 14.74 3.18 -7.02
C ASN A 144 14.26 4.10 -8.14
N ILE A 145 13.18 4.85 -7.92
CA ILE A 145 12.81 5.96 -8.79
C ILE A 145 13.50 7.21 -8.25
N GLU A 146 14.43 7.77 -8.99
CA GLU A 146 15.12 8.98 -8.57
C GLU A 146 14.17 10.20 -8.60
N PRO A 147 14.36 11.20 -7.72
CA PRO A 147 13.50 12.39 -7.66
C PRO A 147 13.32 13.11 -8.99
N ALA A 148 14.38 13.21 -9.79
CA ALA A 148 14.32 13.82 -11.12
C ALA A 148 13.46 13.01 -12.10
N THR A 149 13.45 11.69 -11.97
CA THR A 149 12.61 10.79 -12.78
C THR A 149 11.13 10.94 -12.39
N VAL A 150 10.83 11.02 -11.09
CA VAL A 150 9.47 11.31 -10.60
C VAL A 150 8.98 12.64 -11.15
N ALA A 151 9.76 13.71 -11.00
CA ALA A 151 9.39 15.05 -11.46
C ALA A 151 9.14 15.08 -12.97
N ARG A 152 9.97 14.40 -13.74
CA ARG A 152 9.78 14.29 -15.20
C ARG A 152 8.50 13.56 -15.56
N LEU A 153 8.21 12.39 -14.94
CA LEU A 153 7.02 11.61 -15.22
C LEU A 153 5.74 12.38 -14.86
N VAL A 154 5.69 13.01 -13.69
CA VAL A 154 4.54 13.81 -13.26
C VAL A 154 4.31 15.01 -14.17
N LYS A 155 5.39 15.61 -14.69
CA LYS A 155 5.29 16.77 -15.61
C LYS A 155 4.86 16.38 -17.01
N ASP A 156 5.37 15.26 -17.54
CA ASP A 156 5.26 14.91 -18.96
C ASP A 156 4.08 13.96 -19.24
N VAL A 157 3.45 13.38 -18.20
CA VAL A 157 2.40 12.35 -18.34
C VAL A 157 1.22 12.66 -17.41
N ASP A 158 0.12 13.16 -17.98
CA ASP A 158 -1.01 13.75 -17.26
C ASP A 158 -1.69 12.84 -16.23
N ASN A 159 -1.75 11.54 -16.48
CA ASN A 159 -2.38 10.57 -15.59
C ASN A 159 -1.42 9.88 -14.62
N ILE A 160 -0.14 10.23 -14.60
CA ILE A 160 0.76 9.90 -13.49
C ILE A 160 0.64 11.00 -12.44
N VAL A 161 -0.19 10.75 -11.43
CA VAL A 161 -0.60 11.78 -10.46
C VAL A 161 0.17 11.72 -9.15
N GLY A 162 0.76 10.56 -8.82
CA GLY A 162 1.34 10.37 -7.49
C GLY A 162 2.46 9.36 -7.41
N ILE A 163 3.02 9.28 -6.19
CA ILE A 163 4.01 8.28 -5.82
C ILE A 163 3.76 7.77 -4.39
N LYS A 164 3.78 6.44 -4.22
CA LYS A 164 4.01 5.78 -2.94
C LYS A 164 5.51 5.65 -2.75
N GLU A 165 6.06 6.43 -1.82
CA GLU A 165 7.49 6.47 -1.53
C GLU A 165 7.78 5.59 -0.30
N ALA A 166 8.57 4.55 -0.51
CA ALA A 166 8.91 3.56 0.52
C ALA A 166 10.43 3.28 0.59
N SER A 167 11.26 4.26 0.23
CA SER A 167 12.71 4.13 0.36
C SER A 167 13.20 4.26 1.81
N GLY A 168 12.38 4.81 2.70
CA GLY A 168 12.79 5.19 4.06
C GLY A 168 13.66 6.46 4.11
N ASN A 169 13.86 7.15 2.99
CA ASN A 169 14.75 8.30 2.87
C ASN A 169 13.94 9.61 2.77
N ILE A 170 13.72 10.26 3.91
CA ILE A 170 13.01 11.56 3.98
C ILE A 170 13.68 12.65 3.14
N SER A 171 15.01 12.60 2.95
CA SER A 171 15.69 13.53 2.04
C SER A 171 15.29 13.29 0.56
N GLN A 172 14.96 12.04 0.17
CA GLN A 172 14.41 11.75 -1.15
C GLN A 172 12.99 12.31 -1.30
N VAL A 173 12.15 12.15 -0.27
CA VAL A 173 10.81 12.75 -0.21
C VAL A 173 10.90 14.27 -0.40
N ALA A 174 11.75 14.96 0.36
CA ALA A 174 11.94 16.41 0.25
C ALA A 174 12.37 16.84 -1.16
N LYS A 175 13.28 16.08 -1.80
CA LYS A 175 13.73 16.36 -3.18
C LYS A 175 12.60 16.16 -4.20
N ILE A 176 11.77 15.11 -4.03
CA ILE A 176 10.61 14.89 -4.91
C ILE A 176 9.67 16.09 -4.81
N MET A 177 9.27 16.47 -3.59
CA MET A 177 8.36 17.60 -3.37
C MET A 177 8.93 18.91 -3.91
N ASN A 178 10.23 19.16 -3.73
CA ASN A 178 10.90 20.34 -4.28
C ASN A 178 10.90 20.37 -5.81
N LEU A 179 11.26 19.26 -6.48
CA LEU A 179 11.37 19.19 -7.93
C LEU A 179 10.02 19.18 -8.66
N THR A 180 8.95 18.84 -7.95
CA THR A 180 7.57 18.84 -8.47
C THR A 180 6.81 20.12 -8.06
N ASP A 181 7.44 21.05 -7.36
CA ASP A 181 6.78 22.23 -6.76
C ASP A 181 5.53 21.84 -5.94
N GLY A 182 5.57 20.66 -5.29
CA GLY A 182 4.44 20.08 -4.55
C GLY A 182 3.29 19.54 -5.41
N ASN A 183 3.42 19.53 -6.73
CA ASN A 183 2.38 19.07 -7.66
C ASN A 183 2.43 17.55 -7.90
N VAL A 184 2.55 16.79 -6.83
CA VAL A 184 2.50 15.31 -6.84
C VAL A 184 1.77 14.81 -5.61
N ASP A 185 0.88 13.84 -5.76
CA ASP A 185 0.26 13.18 -4.62
C ASP A 185 1.24 12.16 -4.04
N LEU A 186 1.97 12.57 -3.00
CA LEU A 186 2.97 11.74 -2.35
C LEU A 186 2.37 11.05 -1.12
N TYR A 187 2.42 9.73 -1.11
CA TYR A 187 2.00 8.88 0.01
C TYR A 187 3.21 8.20 0.63
N SER A 188 3.28 8.18 1.96
CA SER A 188 4.25 7.31 2.63
C SER A 188 3.94 5.85 2.33
N GLY A 189 4.97 5.07 2.01
CA GLY A 189 4.88 3.60 1.97
C GLY A 189 5.33 2.94 3.26
N ASN A 190 5.75 3.76 4.24
CA ASN A 190 6.31 3.35 5.53
C ASN A 190 5.48 3.95 6.66
N ASP A 191 4.90 3.08 7.50
CA ASP A 191 4.04 3.50 8.61
C ASP A 191 4.78 4.32 9.68
N ASP A 192 6.08 4.10 9.86
CA ASP A 192 6.96 4.86 10.77
C ASP A 192 7.27 6.29 10.29
N GLN A 193 6.92 6.64 9.05
CA GLN A 193 7.24 7.94 8.43
C GLN A 193 6.01 8.75 8.01
N ILE A 194 4.82 8.48 8.54
CA ILE A 194 3.59 9.20 8.17
C ILE A 194 3.77 10.70 8.44
N VAL A 195 4.00 11.08 9.69
CA VAL A 195 4.12 12.50 10.09
C VAL A 195 5.25 13.23 9.37
N PRO A 196 6.48 12.69 9.27
CA PRO A 196 7.54 13.30 8.46
C PRO A 196 7.15 13.55 7.01
N VAL A 197 6.44 12.62 6.38
CA VAL A 197 5.97 12.77 4.99
C VAL A 197 4.89 13.83 4.89
N LEU A 198 3.92 13.85 5.81
CA LEU A 198 2.88 14.88 5.86
C LEU A 198 3.50 16.28 6.03
N SER A 199 4.55 16.41 6.86
CA SER A 199 5.23 17.69 7.08
C SER A 199 5.89 18.28 5.83
N LEU A 200 6.16 17.45 4.83
CA LEU A 200 6.69 17.86 3.53
C LEU A 200 5.59 18.03 2.45
N GLY A 201 4.31 17.96 2.84
CA GLY A 201 3.18 18.15 1.93
C GLY A 201 2.60 16.85 1.36
N GLY A 202 2.97 15.68 1.93
CA GLY A 202 2.37 14.39 1.58
C GLY A 202 0.86 14.36 1.81
N LYS A 203 0.18 13.44 1.12
CA LYS A 203 -1.29 13.28 1.15
C LYS A 203 -1.76 12.22 2.17
N GLY A 204 -0.83 11.43 2.71
CA GLY A 204 -1.17 10.36 3.62
C GLY A 204 -0.21 9.18 3.53
N VAL A 205 -0.73 8.00 3.78
CA VAL A 205 0.02 6.74 3.82
C VAL A 205 -0.74 5.62 3.09
N ILE A 206 0.00 4.71 2.45
CA ILE A 206 -0.52 3.41 2.03
C ILE A 206 0.08 2.37 2.99
N SER A 207 -0.71 1.97 3.97
CA SER A 207 -0.33 1.46 5.28
C SER A 207 -0.46 -0.05 5.41
N VAL A 208 0.44 -0.67 6.16
CA VAL A 208 0.30 -2.04 6.69
C VAL A 208 -0.39 -2.01 8.07
N LEU A 209 -0.06 -1.03 8.92
CA LEU A 209 -0.68 -0.82 10.23
C LEU A 209 -2.21 -0.76 10.14
N SER A 210 -2.75 -0.18 9.07
CA SER A 210 -4.20 -0.08 8.85
C SER A 210 -4.92 -1.43 8.83
N ASN A 211 -4.26 -2.56 8.54
CA ASN A 211 -4.92 -3.88 8.61
C ASN A 211 -5.33 -4.27 10.04
N VAL A 212 -4.65 -3.76 11.07
CA VAL A 212 -4.88 -4.10 12.49
C VAL A 212 -5.34 -2.91 13.34
N ALA A 213 -5.09 -1.69 12.89
CA ALA A 213 -5.43 -0.45 13.58
C ALA A 213 -5.82 0.66 12.59
N PRO A 214 -6.89 0.46 11.78
CA PRO A 214 -7.27 1.41 10.73
C PRO A 214 -7.59 2.80 11.28
N ASP A 215 -8.35 2.89 12.39
CA ASP A 215 -8.69 4.17 13.01
C ASP A 215 -7.44 4.95 13.45
N ALA A 216 -6.45 4.26 14.02
CA ALA A 216 -5.21 4.91 14.44
C ALA A 216 -4.39 5.43 13.25
N ALA A 217 -4.28 4.66 12.18
CA ALA A 217 -3.58 5.10 10.97
C ALA A 217 -4.26 6.31 10.32
N HIS A 218 -5.60 6.31 10.27
CA HIS A 218 -6.39 7.46 9.84
C HIS A 218 -6.16 8.66 10.75
N ASP A 219 -6.32 8.48 12.07
CA ASP A 219 -6.23 9.57 13.05
C ASP A 219 -4.84 10.24 13.07
N ILE A 220 -3.76 9.51 12.77
CA ILE A 220 -2.43 10.12 12.58
C ILE A 220 -2.48 11.17 11.46
N CYS A 221 -3.10 10.82 10.32
CA CYS A 221 -3.21 11.72 9.18
C CYS A 221 -4.22 12.86 9.44
N GLU A 222 -5.41 12.53 9.94
CA GLU A 222 -6.50 13.49 10.17
C GLU A 222 -6.08 14.58 11.15
N LYS A 223 -5.51 14.21 12.31
CA LYS A 223 -4.97 15.17 13.30
C LYS A 223 -3.97 16.14 12.67
N TYR A 224 -3.09 15.62 11.81
CA TYR A 224 -2.12 16.47 11.13
C TYR A 224 -2.82 17.51 10.22
N PHE A 225 -3.79 17.07 9.42
CA PHE A 225 -4.52 17.94 8.50
C PHE A 225 -5.41 18.96 9.23
N GLU A 226 -5.93 18.62 10.40
CA GLU A 226 -6.69 19.51 11.27
C GLU A 226 -5.81 20.53 12.03
N GLY A 227 -4.47 20.39 11.94
CA GLY A 227 -3.51 21.27 12.61
C GLY A 227 -3.07 20.78 14.00
N ASP A 228 -3.57 19.65 14.50
CA ASP A 228 -3.07 18.99 15.72
C ASP A 228 -1.81 18.16 15.41
N VAL A 229 -0.77 18.86 14.96
CA VAL A 229 0.52 18.23 14.62
C VAL A 229 1.13 17.50 15.81
N LYS A 230 0.94 18.04 17.04
CA LYS A 230 1.45 17.41 18.25
C LYS A 230 0.73 16.08 18.53
N GLY A 231 -0.59 16.04 18.49
CA GLY A 231 -1.37 14.82 18.69
C GLY A 231 -1.11 13.77 17.60
N SER A 232 -0.93 14.21 16.35
CA SER A 232 -0.50 13.33 15.25
C SER A 232 0.86 12.68 15.56
N ALA A 233 1.85 13.47 15.98
CA ALA A 233 3.18 12.95 16.32
C ALA A 233 3.15 12.02 17.55
N GLU A 234 2.38 12.35 18.58
CA GLU A 234 2.22 11.50 19.78
C GLU A 234 1.62 10.14 19.41
N LEU A 235 0.60 10.11 18.54
CA LEU A 235 -0.02 8.86 18.08
C LEU A 235 0.94 8.05 17.20
N GLN A 236 1.66 8.70 16.29
CA GLN A 236 2.71 8.07 15.48
C GLN A 236 3.76 7.39 16.37
N LEU A 237 4.28 8.09 17.38
CA LEU A 237 5.29 7.56 18.29
C LEU A 237 4.74 6.44 19.18
N LYS A 238 3.49 6.53 19.59
CA LYS A 238 2.80 5.44 20.31
C LYS A 238 2.67 4.18 19.45
N ALA A 239 2.41 4.33 18.14
CA ALA A 239 2.27 3.21 17.22
C ALA A 239 3.62 2.57 16.82
N LEU A 240 4.75 3.27 17.00
CA LEU A 240 6.05 2.85 16.51
C LEU A 240 6.47 1.43 16.97
N PRO A 241 6.33 1.04 18.26
CA PRO A 241 6.69 -0.31 18.68
C PRO A 241 5.86 -1.41 17.99
N LEU A 242 4.57 -1.15 17.71
CA LEU A 242 3.72 -2.07 16.94
C LEU A 242 4.15 -2.11 15.47
N ILE A 243 4.41 -0.95 14.86
CA ILE A 243 4.91 -0.87 13.48
C ILE A 243 6.19 -1.69 13.32
N ASP A 244 7.15 -1.55 14.23
CA ASP A 244 8.40 -2.32 14.20
C ASP A 244 8.13 -3.83 14.20
N GLN A 245 7.17 -4.29 14.99
CA GLN A 245 6.81 -5.71 15.03
C GLN A 245 6.01 -6.17 13.79
N LEU A 246 5.26 -5.30 13.14
CA LEU A 246 4.60 -5.63 11.86
C LEU A 246 5.60 -5.80 10.70
N PHE A 247 6.85 -5.40 10.89
CA PHE A 247 7.94 -5.54 9.92
C PHE A 247 9.15 -6.33 10.47
N CYS A 248 9.02 -7.04 11.60
CA CYS A 248 10.09 -7.85 12.19
C CYS A 248 10.52 -9.03 11.30
N GLU A 249 9.61 -9.48 10.43
CA GLU A 249 9.87 -10.42 9.34
C GLU A 249 9.31 -9.85 8.03
N VAL A 250 9.44 -10.60 6.94
CA VAL A 250 8.96 -10.16 5.63
C VAL A 250 7.44 -9.93 5.65
N ASN A 251 7.01 -8.70 5.39
CA ASN A 251 5.59 -8.39 5.22
C ASN A 251 5.03 -9.15 3.98
N PRO A 252 3.87 -9.88 4.09
CA PRO A 252 2.83 -9.76 5.12
C PRO A 252 2.86 -10.82 6.25
N ILE A 253 3.96 -11.51 6.51
CA ILE A 253 4.01 -12.56 7.54
C ILE A 253 3.51 -12.03 8.90
N PRO A 254 4.09 -10.95 9.49
CA PRO A 254 3.65 -10.48 10.81
C PRO A 254 2.21 -9.93 10.80
N VAL A 255 1.79 -9.20 9.77
CA VAL A 255 0.46 -8.60 9.76
C VAL A 255 -0.66 -9.64 9.66
N LYS A 256 -0.51 -10.73 8.89
CA LYS A 256 -1.50 -11.83 8.88
C LYS A 256 -1.57 -12.52 10.23
N LYS A 257 -0.44 -12.74 10.90
CA LYS A 257 -0.42 -13.26 12.27
C LYS A 257 -1.10 -12.29 13.26
N ALA A 258 -0.83 -11.00 13.16
CA ALA A 258 -1.48 -9.99 14.01
C ALA A 258 -3.01 -10.03 13.85
N MET A 259 -3.51 -10.12 12.62
CA MET A 259 -4.95 -10.24 12.36
C MET A 259 -5.51 -11.56 12.95
N GLN A 260 -4.79 -12.67 12.82
CA GLN A 260 -5.17 -13.94 13.43
C GLN A 260 -5.29 -13.82 14.96
N LEU A 261 -4.34 -13.14 15.61
CA LEU A 261 -4.38 -12.88 17.05
C LEU A 261 -5.56 -11.99 17.48
N MET A 262 -6.10 -11.19 16.57
CA MET A 262 -7.34 -10.40 16.79
C MET A 262 -8.62 -11.24 16.54
N GLY A 263 -8.51 -12.50 16.15
CA GLY A 263 -9.65 -13.34 15.75
C GLY A 263 -10.08 -13.16 14.29
N ILE A 264 -9.31 -12.41 13.49
CA ILE A 264 -9.54 -12.21 12.06
C ILE A 264 -8.58 -13.13 11.29
N ASP A 265 -8.95 -14.40 11.19
CA ASP A 265 -8.11 -15.38 10.50
C ASP A 265 -8.18 -15.21 8.98
N CYS A 266 -7.03 -14.87 8.38
CA CYS A 266 -6.85 -14.67 6.95
C CYS A 266 -6.27 -15.91 6.24
N GLY A 267 -6.24 -17.07 6.93
CA GLY A 267 -5.70 -18.31 6.41
C GLY A 267 -4.18 -18.31 6.21
N PRO A 268 -3.63 -19.31 5.54
CA PRO A 268 -2.20 -19.49 5.39
C PRO A 268 -1.57 -18.41 4.50
N LEU A 269 -0.24 -18.34 4.56
CA LEU A 269 0.58 -17.63 3.58
C LEU A 269 0.87 -18.56 2.39
N ARG A 270 0.97 -18.02 1.20
CA ARG A 270 1.45 -18.78 0.05
C ARG A 270 2.99 -18.83 0.01
N MET A 271 3.55 -19.98 -0.30
CA MET A 271 4.99 -20.13 -0.53
C MET A 271 5.47 -19.10 -1.58
N PRO A 272 6.66 -18.49 -1.41
CA PRO A 272 7.74 -18.87 -0.48
C PRO A 272 7.63 -18.30 0.94
N LEU A 273 6.55 -17.59 1.26
CA LEU A 273 6.32 -17.09 2.61
C LEU A 273 5.89 -18.23 3.52
N THR A 274 6.31 -18.13 4.79
CA THR A 274 6.07 -19.14 5.82
C THR A 274 5.48 -18.48 7.07
N GLU A 275 5.07 -19.27 8.03
CA GLU A 275 4.62 -18.74 9.32
C GLU A 275 5.71 -17.94 10.04
N ILE A 276 5.28 -16.98 10.85
CA ILE A 276 6.16 -16.18 11.70
C ILE A 276 6.86 -17.08 12.73
N SER A 277 8.08 -16.74 13.11
CA SER A 277 8.78 -17.44 14.17
C SER A 277 8.11 -17.26 15.54
N PRO A 278 8.17 -18.27 16.46
CA PRO A 278 7.51 -18.17 17.76
C PRO A 278 8.00 -17.00 18.62
N GLU A 279 9.26 -16.60 18.48
CA GLU A 279 9.82 -15.46 19.19
C GLU A 279 9.20 -14.15 18.71
N HIS A 280 9.14 -13.94 17.39
CA HIS A 280 8.53 -12.74 16.80
C HIS A 280 7.03 -12.71 17.04
N GLU A 281 6.32 -13.83 16.99
CA GLU A 281 4.89 -13.89 17.35
C GLU A 281 4.64 -13.39 18.78
N LYS A 282 5.47 -13.84 19.75
CA LYS A 282 5.35 -13.40 21.14
C LYS A 282 5.56 -11.89 21.27
N ASN A 283 6.60 -11.35 20.60
CA ASN A 283 6.92 -9.92 20.65
C ASN A 283 5.82 -9.09 19.96
N LEU A 284 5.30 -9.54 18.85
CA LEU A 284 4.17 -8.93 18.13
C LEU A 284 2.92 -8.88 19.01
N ALA A 285 2.55 -10.01 19.64
CA ALA A 285 1.41 -10.06 20.56
C ALA A 285 1.56 -9.10 21.74
N GLN A 286 2.78 -8.95 22.28
CA GLN A 286 3.03 -7.98 23.35
C GLN A 286 2.88 -6.54 22.85
N ALA A 287 3.47 -6.18 21.71
CA ALA A 287 3.34 -4.85 21.13
C ALA A 287 1.88 -4.49 20.79
N MET A 288 1.08 -5.45 20.33
CA MET A 288 -0.36 -5.27 20.10
C MET A 288 -1.11 -4.93 21.38
N ARG A 289 -0.85 -5.66 22.50
CA ARG A 289 -1.46 -5.37 23.82
C ARG A 289 -1.05 -4.00 24.34
N ASP A 290 0.23 -3.66 24.25
CA ASP A 290 0.77 -2.38 24.72
C ASP A 290 0.20 -1.20 23.91
N PHE A 291 -0.08 -1.42 22.65
CA PHE A 291 -0.78 -0.43 21.81
C PHE A 291 -2.26 -0.27 22.19
N GLY A 292 -2.88 -1.33 22.71
CA GLY A 292 -4.28 -1.38 23.13
C GLY A 292 -5.19 -2.24 22.25
N ILE A 293 -4.61 -3.08 21.38
CA ILE A 293 -5.38 -4.04 20.58
C ILE A 293 -5.74 -5.25 21.44
N GLN A 294 -7.03 -5.62 21.44
CA GLN A 294 -7.51 -6.81 22.13
C GLN A 294 -7.18 -8.07 21.31
N LEU A 295 -6.64 -9.07 21.99
CA LEU A 295 -6.35 -10.38 21.41
C LEU A 295 -7.36 -11.40 21.90
N VAL A 296 -7.67 -12.39 21.08
CA VAL A 296 -8.55 -13.52 21.42
C VAL A 296 -7.81 -14.67 22.07
#